data_c415bd3eb3ac07838479e91d9b533b20
#
_entry.id   c415bd3eb3ac07838479e91d9b533b20
#
_cell.length_a   1.000
_cell.length_b   1.000
_cell.length_c   1.000
_cell.angle_alpha   90.00
_cell.angle_beta   90.00
_cell.angle_gamma   90.00
#
_symmetry.space_group_name_H-M   'P 1'
#
loop_
_entity.id
_entity.type
_entity.pdbx_description
1 polymer ?
#
loop_
_entity_poly.entity_id
_entity_poly.type
_entity_poly.pdbx_seq_one_letter_code
_entity_poly.pdbx_strand_id
1 'polypeptide(L)'
;MTKSMTATRKGIDNTPGAGEIKNLGDVCYEILEPLRAWADKPVIITSGYRSEALCEAIGSKKTSQHAKGQAVDLEINGIPNIKIAYWLQNNVDFDQLIMEYFDPEDPAGGWIHVSYNENGSNRKQVLTFDGKKYTEGLPEMKWKDGEVV
;
A
#
# COMPACT_ATOMS: atom_id res chain seq x y z
N MET A 1 -3.51 -2.05 11.76
CA MET A 1 -3.04 -0.97 10.87
C MET A 1 -2.22 0.11 11.60
N THR A 2 -2.13 0.04 12.90
CA THR A 2 -1.35 1.01 13.71
C THR A 2 -0.12 0.40 14.39
N LYS A 3 0.03 -0.92 14.31
CA LYS A 3 1.13 -1.64 14.93
C LYS A 3 2.45 -1.37 14.18
N SER A 4 3.51 -1.07 14.93
CA SER A 4 4.86 -0.88 14.41
C SER A 4 5.89 -1.40 15.38
N MET A 5 6.70 -2.34 14.95
CA MET A 5 7.81 -2.87 15.76
C MET A 5 8.89 -1.81 15.99
N THR A 6 9.12 -0.93 15.02
CA THR A 6 10.08 0.17 15.14
C THR A 6 9.62 1.18 16.20
N ALA A 7 8.33 1.55 16.19
CA ALA A 7 7.77 2.45 17.20
C ALA A 7 7.89 1.85 18.60
N THR A 8 7.59 0.56 18.75
CA THR A 8 7.72 -0.14 20.02
C THR A 8 9.18 -0.15 20.52
N ARG A 9 10.13 -0.49 19.64
CA ARG A 9 11.56 -0.54 19.99
C ARG A 9 12.12 0.82 20.41
N LYS A 10 11.68 1.89 19.73
CA LYS A 10 12.18 3.26 19.97
C LYS A 10 11.34 4.02 20.98
N GLY A 11 10.30 3.44 21.53
CA GLY A 11 9.41 4.11 22.47
C GLY A 11 8.63 5.26 21.87
N ILE A 12 8.33 5.19 20.56
CA ILE A 12 7.58 6.24 19.86
C ILE A 12 6.09 5.95 19.97
N ASP A 13 5.32 6.98 20.36
CA ASP A 13 3.86 6.90 20.36
C ASP A 13 3.35 6.89 18.91
N ASN A 14 2.70 5.81 18.51
CA ASN A 14 2.10 5.64 17.20
C ASN A 14 0.56 5.57 17.28
N THR A 15 -0.03 6.20 18.28
CA THR A 15 -1.48 6.24 18.44
C THR A 15 -2.09 7.26 17.46
N PRO A 16 -3.02 6.84 16.57
CA PRO A 16 -3.66 7.77 15.65
C PRO A 16 -4.69 8.64 16.36
N GLY A 17 -4.86 9.86 15.86
CA GLY A 17 -5.97 10.73 16.26
C GLY A 17 -7.28 10.35 15.55
N ALA A 18 -8.36 11.06 15.87
CA ALA A 18 -9.68 10.77 15.29
C ALA A 18 -9.72 10.96 13.77
N GLY A 19 -9.01 11.95 13.23
CA GLY A 19 -8.93 12.18 11.79
C GLY A 19 -8.22 11.06 11.05
N GLU A 20 -7.11 10.57 11.61
CA GLU A 20 -6.35 9.47 11.03
C GLU A 20 -7.12 8.15 11.11
N ILE A 21 -7.87 7.91 12.18
CA ILE A 21 -8.74 6.74 12.30
C ILE A 21 -9.82 6.76 11.23
N LYS A 22 -10.45 7.93 11.00
CA LYS A 22 -11.43 8.10 9.93
C LYS A 22 -10.83 7.79 8.56
N ASN A 23 -9.64 8.31 8.28
CA ASN A 23 -8.94 8.09 7.01
C ASN A 23 -8.59 6.61 6.80
N LEU A 24 -8.13 5.92 7.84
CA LEU A 24 -7.92 4.47 7.79
C LEU A 24 -9.21 3.72 7.49
N GLY A 25 -10.34 4.17 8.05
CA GLY A 25 -11.65 3.62 7.76
C GLY A 25 -12.03 3.75 6.28
N ASP A 26 -11.73 4.91 5.68
CA ASP A 26 -11.98 5.14 4.25
C ASP A 26 -11.12 4.21 3.39
N VAL A 27 -9.84 4.01 3.72
CA VAL A 27 -8.97 3.05 3.04
C VAL A 27 -9.56 1.63 3.14
N CYS A 28 -10.03 1.24 4.31
CA CYS A 28 -10.64 -0.08 4.50
C CYS A 28 -11.87 -0.25 3.62
N TYR A 29 -12.77 0.71 3.64
CA TYR A 29 -14.06 0.62 2.93
C TYR A 29 -13.88 0.71 1.41
N GLU A 30 -13.10 1.66 0.93
CA GLU A 30 -12.99 1.97 -0.49
C GLU A 30 -12.00 1.04 -1.24
N ILE A 31 -11.00 0.50 -0.55
CA ILE A 31 -9.92 -0.26 -1.17
C ILE A 31 -9.80 -1.67 -0.61
N LEU A 32 -9.62 -1.82 0.70
CA LEU A 32 -9.23 -3.09 1.29
C LEU A 32 -10.35 -4.13 1.30
N GLU A 33 -11.58 -3.74 1.62
CA GLU A 33 -12.72 -4.65 1.62
C GLU A 33 -13.06 -5.16 0.21
N PRO A 34 -13.12 -4.31 -0.85
CA PRO A 34 -13.28 -4.81 -2.21
C PRO A 34 -12.15 -5.74 -2.64
N LEU A 35 -10.90 -5.42 -2.28
CA LEU A 35 -9.75 -6.26 -2.58
C LEU A 35 -9.84 -7.62 -1.90
N ARG A 36 -10.19 -7.63 -0.61
CA ARG A 36 -10.36 -8.86 0.16
C ARG A 36 -11.46 -9.76 -0.45
N ALA A 37 -12.57 -9.16 -0.83
CA ALA A 37 -13.69 -9.89 -1.46
C ALA A 37 -13.27 -10.53 -2.78
N TRP A 38 -12.53 -9.81 -3.62
CA TRP A 38 -12.03 -10.35 -4.89
C TRP A 38 -11.02 -11.48 -4.66
N ALA A 39 -10.09 -11.29 -3.75
CA ALA A 39 -9.01 -12.24 -3.49
C ALA A 39 -9.50 -13.51 -2.78
N ASP A 40 -10.60 -13.40 -2.03
CA ASP A 40 -11.11 -14.45 -1.13
C ASP A 40 -10.01 -14.96 -0.18
N LYS A 41 -9.16 -14.06 0.27
CA LYS A 41 -8.01 -14.32 1.15
C LYS A 41 -7.75 -13.13 2.05
N PRO A 42 -7.10 -13.33 3.19
CA PRO A 42 -6.69 -12.21 4.04
C PRO A 42 -5.76 -11.25 3.30
N VAL A 43 -6.03 -9.96 3.41
CA VAL A 43 -5.11 -8.91 2.99
C VAL A 43 -4.20 -8.60 4.16
N ILE A 44 -2.90 -8.83 3.98
CA ILE A 44 -1.90 -8.63 5.03
C ILE A 44 -1.39 -7.20 4.95
N ILE A 45 -1.64 -6.42 6.00
CA ILE A 45 -1.14 -5.04 6.09
C ILE A 45 0.23 -5.08 6.76
N THR A 46 1.26 -4.75 6.01
CA THR A 46 2.64 -4.71 6.50
C THR A 46 2.99 -3.36 7.12
N SER A 47 2.33 -2.28 6.69
CA SER A 47 2.44 -0.96 7.29
C SER A 47 1.15 -0.17 7.03
N GLY A 48 0.65 0.49 8.06
CA GLY A 48 -0.52 1.37 7.94
C GLY A 48 -0.19 2.76 8.45
N TYR A 49 -0.85 3.19 9.52
CA TYR A 49 -0.56 4.47 10.13
C TYR A 49 0.86 4.54 10.69
N ARG A 50 1.53 5.63 10.36
CA ARG A 50 2.84 6.00 10.92
C ARG A 50 2.78 7.45 11.39
N SER A 51 2.91 7.69 12.70
CA SER A 51 2.96 9.05 13.25
C SER A 51 4.10 9.86 12.60
N GLU A 52 4.01 11.18 12.64
CA GLU A 52 5.06 12.05 12.11
C GLU A 52 6.43 11.72 12.75
N ALA A 53 6.45 11.47 14.06
CA ALA A 53 7.66 11.09 14.79
C ALA A 53 8.23 9.76 14.28
N LEU A 54 7.37 8.78 14.00
CA LEU A 54 7.80 7.49 13.43
C LEU A 54 8.33 7.68 12.00
N CYS A 55 7.67 8.49 11.18
CA CYS A 55 8.14 8.82 9.83
C CYS A 55 9.55 9.42 9.87
N GLU A 56 9.81 10.37 10.73
CA GLU A 56 11.15 10.94 10.91
C GLU A 56 12.17 9.88 11.32
N ALA A 57 11.82 9.03 12.29
CA ALA A 57 12.72 8.02 12.82
C ALA A 57 13.16 6.98 11.79
N ILE A 58 12.34 6.71 10.77
CA ILE A 58 12.66 5.75 9.69
C ILE A 58 13.14 6.42 8.40
N GLY A 59 13.38 7.75 8.42
CA GLY A 59 13.84 8.49 7.25
C GLY A 59 12.78 8.81 6.21
N SER A 60 11.50 8.67 6.57
CA SER A 60 10.37 9.04 5.72
C SER A 60 9.95 10.49 5.96
N LYS A 61 9.16 11.06 5.04
CA LYS A 61 8.67 12.44 5.19
C LYS A 61 7.49 12.50 6.17
N LYS A 62 7.43 13.55 6.98
CA LYS A 62 6.28 13.87 7.85
C LYS A 62 4.99 14.10 7.04
N THR A 63 5.12 14.49 5.78
CA THR A 63 4.00 14.73 4.86
C THR A 63 3.49 13.46 4.18
N SER A 64 4.06 12.31 4.51
CA SER A 64 3.63 11.02 3.99
C SER A 64 2.15 10.77 4.25
N GLN A 65 1.45 10.17 3.30
CA GLN A 65 0.06 9.77 3.49
C GLN A 65 -0.11 8.72 4.59
N HIS A 66 0.93 7.95 4.93
CA HIS A 66 0.93 7.08 6.11
C HIS A 66 0.75 7.88 7.41
N ALA A 67 1.29 9.08 7.49
CA ALA A 67 1.14 9.96 8.67
C ALA A 67 -0.27 10.53 8.81
N LYS A 68 -1.03 10.53 7.73
CA LYS A 68 -2.42 10.99 7.70
C LYS A 68 -3.43 9.85 7.86
N GLY A 69 -2.98 8.61 7.93
CA GLY A 69 -3.85 7.44 7.92
C GLY A 69 -4.46 7.17 6.55
N GLN A 70 -3.90 7.71 5.48
CA GLN A 70 -4.43 7.62 4.12
C GLN A 70 -3.79 6.53 3.28
N ALA A 71 -2.75 5.87 3.77
CA ALA A 71 -1.99 4.89 3.01
C ALA A 71 -1.74 3.61 3.79
N VAL A 72 -1.67 2.50 3.06
CA VAL A 72 -1.27 1.20 3.58
C VAL A 72 -0.30 0.54 2.62
N ASP A 73 0.58 -0.29 3.17
CA ASP A 73 1.39 -1.24 2.43
C ASP A 73 0.81 -2.63 2.68
N LEU A 74 0.63 -3.41 1.63
CA LEU A 74 -0.06 -4.69 1.72
C LEU A 74 0.53 -5.76 0.82
N GLU A 75 0.20 -6.99 1.14
CA GLU A 75 0.42 -8.17 0.31
C GLU A 75 -0.67 -9.21 0.56
N ILE A 76 -0.82 -10.17 -0.33
CA ILE A 76 -1.75 -11.29 -0.18
C ILE A 76 -0.99 -12.58 -0.49
N ASN A 77 -0.96 -13.50 0.46
CA ASN A 77 -0.27 -14.77 0.25
C ASN A 77 -0.91 -15.54 -0.92
N GLY A 78 -0.05 -16.01 -1.82
CA GLY A 78 -0.48 -16.80 -2.98
C GLY A 78 -0.99 -15.99 -4.16
N ILE A 79 -1.01 -14.66 -4.08
CA ILE A 79 -1.36 -13.79 -5.21
C ILE A 79 -0.16 -12.88 -5.51
N PRO A 80 0.40 -12.92 -6.73
CA PRO A 80 1.50 -12.02 -7.11
C PRO A 80 1.12 -10.55 -6.99
N ASN A 81 2.04 -9.71 -6.52
CA ASN A 81 1.79 -8.27 -6.36
C ASN A 81 1.33 -7.59 -7.65
N ILE A 82 1.88 -7.99 -8.80
CA ILE A 82 1.48 -7.44 -10.09
C ILE A 82 -0.01 -7.69 -10.38
N LYS A 83 -0.51 -8.86 -10.02
CA LYS A 83 -1.93 -9.20 -10.20
C LYS A 83 -2.82 -8.36 -9.29
N ILE A 84 -2.39 -8.14 -8.05
CA ILE A 84 -3.09 -7.25 -7.11
C ILE A 84 -3.11 -5.83 -7.65
N ALA A 85 -1.98 -5.33 -8.13
CA ALA A 85 -1.85 -3.96 -8.66
C ALA A 85 -2.78 -3.72 -9.85
N TYR A 86 -2.81 -4.65 -10.80
CA TYR A 86 -3.71 -4.54 -11.96
C TYR A 86 -5.18 -4.57 -11.55
N TRP A 87 -5.54 -5.42 -10.60
CA TRP A 87 -6.91 -5.46 -10.12
C TRP A 87 -7.30 -4.13 -9.44
N LEU A 88 -6.45 -3.61 -8.58
CA LEU A 88 -6.70 -2.32 -7.92
C LEU A 88 -6.83 -1.19 -8.93
N GLN A 89 -5.92 -1.11 -9.92
CA GLN A 89 -5.95 -0.09 -10.95
C GLN A 89 -7.29 -0.08 -11.70
N ASN A 90 -7.86 -1.25 -11.95
CA ASN A 90 -9.05 -1.40 -12.79
C ASN A 90 -10.38 -1.39 -12.01
N ASN A 91 -10.37 -1.55 -10.69
CA ASN A 91 -11.60 -1.82 -9.95
C ASN A 91 -11.87 -0.88 -8.78
N VAL A 92 -10.89 -0.14 -8.28
CA VAL A 92 -11.09 0.77 -7.14
C VAL A 92 -10.61 2.18 -7.47
N ASP A 93 -11.14 3.15 -6.72
CA ASP A 93 -10.61 4.50 -6.73
C ASP A 93 -9.48 4.60 -5.70
N PHE A 94 -8.42 5.35 -6.03
CA PHE A 94 -7.25 5.52 -5.17
C PHE A 94 -6.51 6.80 -5.52
N ASP A 95 -5.74 7.34 -4.58
CA ASP A 95 -4.89 8.49 -4.86
C ASP A 95 -3.57 8.07 -5.51
N GLN A 96 -2.87 7.11 -4.91
CA GLN A 96 -1.59 6.60 -5.43
C GLN A 96 -1.50 5.09 -5.23
N LEU A 97 -1.04 4.39 -6.25
CA LEU A 97 -0.77 2.96 -6.24
C LEU A 97 0.67 2.74 -6.69
N ILE A 98 1.47 2.09 -5.87
CA ILE A 98 2.88 1.83 -6.18
C ILE A 98 3.19 0.35 -5.96
N MET A 99 3.76 -0.28 -6.99
CA MET A 99 4.48 -1.54 -6.79
C MET A 99 5.87 -1.20 -6.25
N GLU A 100 6.06 -1.44 -4.96
CA GLU A 100 7.29 -1.12 -4.25
C GLU A 100 8.32 -2.25 -4.37
N TYR A 101 9.56 -1.90 -4.68
CA TYR A 101 10.68 -2.83 -4.81
C TYR A 101 10.40 -3.98 -5.78
N PHE A 102 9.81 -3.63 -6.93
CA PHE A 102 9.54 -4.59 -7.98
C PHE A 102 10.84 -5.11 -8.59
N ASP A 103 10.96 -6.44 -8.65
CA ASP A 103 12.07 -7.13 -9.31
C ASP A 103 11.48 -8.22 -10.20
N PRO A 104 11.68 -8.16 -11.52
CA PRO A 104 11.16 -9.20 -12.42
C PRO A 104 11.75 -10.59 -12.17
N GLU A 105 12.90 -10.68 -11.51
CA GLU A 105 13.52 -11.95 -11.14
C GLU A 105 13.02 -12.50 -9.80
N ASP A 106 12.30 -11.69 -9.02
CA ASP A 106 11.71 -12.09 -7.74
C ASP A 106 10.25 -11.62 -7.64
N PRO A 107 9.30 -12.33 -8.27
CA PRO A 107 7.90 -11.93 -8.27
C PRO A 107 7.22 -11.96 -6.89
N ALA A 108 7.84 -12.61 -5.90
CA ALA A 108 7.35 -12.65 -4.53
C ALA A 108 7.90 -11.50 -3.67
N GLY A 109 8.88 -10.74 -4.18
CA GLY A 109 9.49 -9.62 -3.47
C GLY A 109 8.66 -8.35 -3.56
N GLY A 110 8.98 -7.40 -2.68
CA GLY A 110 8.30 -6.12 -2.62
C GLY A 110 6.89 -6.19 -2.03
N TRP A 111 6.15 -5.10 -2.19
CA TRP A 111 4.79 -4.98 -1.66
C TRP A 111 3.99 -3.97 -2.49
N ILE A 112 2.71 -3.84 -2.18
CA ILE A 112 1.83 -2.83 -2.78
C ILE A 112 1.62 -1.70 -1.78
N HIS A 113 1.91 -0.48 -2.20
CA HIS A 113 1.51 0.74 -1.51
C HIS A 113 0.25 1.29 -2.20
N VAL A 114 -0.77 1.59 -1.43
CA VAL A 114 -2.00 2.20 -1.95
C VAL A 114 -2.54 3.23 -0.97
N SER A 115 -3.06 4.33 -1.49
CA SER A 115 -3.59 5.42 -0.69
C SER A 115 -4.95 5.90 -1.20
N TYR A 116 -5.70 6.54 -0.31
CA TYR A 116 -6.99 7.14 -0.60
C TYR A 116 -7.06 8.52 0.03
N ASN A 117 -7.44 9.52 -0.77
CA ASN A 117 -7.55 10.90 -0.28
C ASN A 117 -8.91 11.09 0.42
N GLU A 118 -8.88 11.62 1.64
CA GLU A 118 -10.04 11.80 2.50
C GLU A 118 -11.20 12.60 1.88
N ASN A 119 -10.89 13.52 0.95
CA ASN A 119 -11.91 14.34 0.27
C ASN A 119 -12.39 13.74 -1.05
N GLY A 120 -11.95 12.52 -1.41
CA GLY A 120 -12.31 11.85 -2.64
C GLY A 120 -11.62 12.39 -3.90
N SER A 121 -10.74 13.38 -3.77
CA SER A 121 -9.96 13.92 -4.91
C SER A 121 -8.74 13.06 -5.17
N ASN A 122 -8.96 11.86 -5.68
CA ASN A 122 -7.91 10.87 -5.92
C ASN A 122 -7.25 11.09 -7.30
N ARG A 123 -5.90 11.13 -7.33
CA ARG A 123 -5.11 11.36 -8.55
C ARG A 123 -5.08 10.16 -9.48
N LYS A 124 -5.34 8.96 -8.98
CA LYS A 124 -5.15 7.68 -9.69
C LYS A 124 -3.74 7.53 -10.27
N GLN A 125 -2.76 8.00 -9.55
CA GLN A 125 -1.36 7.88 -9.94
C GLN A 125 -0.88 6.45 -9.73
N VAL A 126 -0.31 5.84 -10.77
CA VAL A 126 0.23 4.48 -10.73
C VAL A 126 1.72 4.52 -11.02
N LEU A 127 2.51 3.94 -10.11
CA LEU A 127 3.97 3.91 -10.21
C LEU A 127 4.50 2.51 -9.94
N THR A 128 5.69 2.26 -10.46
CA THR A 128 6.52 1.09 -10.11
C THR A 128 7.87 1.59 -9.62
N PHE A 129 8.31 1.07 -8.48
CA PHE A 129 9.60 1.41 -7.88
C PHE A 129 10.50 0.18 -7.85
N ASP A 130 11.68 0.25 -8.46
CA ASP A 130 12.62 -0.88 -8.57
C ASP A 130 13.70 -0.87 -7.47
N GLY A 131 13.58 0.00 -6.48
CA GLY A 131 14.58 0.21 -5.43
C GLY A 131 15.54 1.37 -5.73
N LYS A 132 15.50 1.91 -6.94
CA LYS A 132 16.37 3.03 -7.38
C LYS A 132 15.57 4.18 -7.97
N LYS A 133 14.61 3.88 -8.84
CA LYS A 133 13.81 4.88 -9.55
C LYS A 133 12.33 4.49 -9.61
N TYR A 134 11.49 5.52 -9.71
CA TYR A 134 10.08 5.37 -10.00
C TYR A 134 9.84 5.45 -11.51
N THR A 135 8.96 4.57 -12.00
CA THR A 135 8.49 4.58 -13.39
C THR A 135 6.97 4.67 -13.37
N GLU A 136 6.38 5.50 -14.23
CA GLU A 136 4.92 5.59 -14.34
C GLU A 136 4.33 4.30 -14.92
N GLY A 137 3.18 3.90 -14.37
CA GLY A 137 2.47 2.71 -14.80
C GLY A 137 2.97 1.42 -14.14
N LEU A 138 2.41 0.31 -14.59
CA LEU A 138 2.76 -1.03 -14.13
C LEU A 138 3.53 -1.78 -15.22
N PRO A 139 4.42 -2.72 -14.83
CA PRO A 139 5.05 -3.62 -15.81
C PRO A 139 3.98 -4.47 -16.52
N GLU A 140 4.29 -4.95 -17.70
CA GLU A 140 3.42 -5.92 -18.39
C GLU A 140 3.33 -7.22 -17.58
N MET A 141 2.12 -7.76 -17.46
CA MET A 141 1.94 -9.09 -16.90
C MET A 141 2.45 -10.12 -17.89
N LYS A 142 3.37 -10.96 -17.44
CA LYS A 142 3.84 -12.11 -18.23
C LYS A 142 3.04 -13.34 -17.86
N TRP A 143 2.62 -14.08 -18.87
CA TRP A 143 1.82 -15.29 -18.70
C TRP A 143 2.65 -16.51 -19.13
N LYS A 144 2.56 -17.56 -18.36
CA LYS A 144 3.14 -18.86 -18.68
C LYS A 144 2.14 -19.94 -18.26
N ASP A 145 1.75 -20.79 -19.20
CA ASP A 145 0.78 -21.89 -18.96
C ASP A 145 -0.54 -21.41 -18.34
N GLY A 146 -0.99 -20.20 -18.73
CA GLY A 146 -2.22 -19.60 -18.23
C GLY A 146 -2.11 -18.92 -16.86
N GLU A 147 -0.89 -18.83 -16.30
CA GLU A 147 -0.63 -18.16 -15.02
C GLU A 147 0.31 -16.98 -15.20
N VAL A 148 0.16 -15.98 -14.31
CA VAL A 148 1.06 -14.82 -14.24
C VAL A 148 2.39 -15.26 -13.65
N VAL A 149 3.45 -14.94 -14.34
CA VAL A 149 4.82 -15.22 -13.90
C VAL A 149 5.65 -13.94 -13.80
#